data_37e131cf0fdc83ac30a490ecfe906236
#
_entry.id   37e131cf0fdc83ac30a490ecfe906236
#
_cell.length_a   1.000
_cell.length_b   1.000
_cell.length_c   1.000
_cell.angle_alpha   90.00
_cell.angle_beta   90.00
_cell.angle_gamma   90.00
#
_symmetry.space_group_name_H-M   'P 1'
#
loop_
_entity.id
_entity.type
_entity.pdbx_description
1 polymer ?
#
loop_
_entity_poly.entity_id
_entity_poly.type
_entity_poly.pdbx_seq_one_letter_code
_entity_poly.pdbx_strand_id
1 'polypeptide(L)'
;MSKIIDTEKEKEMSQNSKKKIIIGASIAAVVAITFLAIVAVGMFRDFDAQKYVRAILNQTFQGDVEETVTVIDAEEEELLKQYEEGIRAFVENNVTTGVEMDEEIKEKYVVLCKEIFASMKYEVKEAEKVSRKEYRVPVEYQTTDIFTKFTSALAAESARLKDKANKGEYQGEDINLQMQNEFLTNSYELLKKAAGEAEYSEPETMVFAVKADENDLFAMEDGQIIEFIMKIMGLYEIQD
;
A
#
# COMPACT_ATOMS: atom_id res chain seq x y z
N MET A 1 52.46 -16.65 -11.49
CA MET A 1 51.60 -15.43 -11.42
C MET A 1 50.18 -15.58 -11.96
N SER A 2 49.87 -16.61 -12.75
CA SER A 2 48.54 -16.82 -13.37
C SER A 2 47.47 -17.40 -12.43
N LYS A 3 47.81 -18.15 -11.39
CA LYS A 3 46.84 -18.80 -10.49
C LYS A 3 46.20 -17.89 -9.41
N ILE A 4 46.76 -16.69 -9.19
CA ILE A 4 46.23 -15.74 -8.18
C ILE A 4 45.14 -14.86 -8.76
N ILE A 5 45.22 -14.60 -10.08
CA ILE A 5 44.23 -13.76 -10.79
C ILE A 5 42.89 -14.48 -10.98
N ASP A 6 42.94 -15.82 -11.16
CA ASP A 6 41.70 -16.62 -11.31
C ASP A 6 40.91 -16.74 -9.99
N THR A 7 41.62 -16.77 -8.84
CA THR A 7 40.96 -16.90 -7.53
C THR A 7 40.34 -15.60 -7.05
N GLU A 8 40.81 -14.43 -7.46
CA GLU A 8 40.18 -13.16 -7.19
C GLU A 8 38.93 -12.91 -8.08
N LYS A 9 39.02 -13.28 -9.36
CA LYS A 9 37.84 -13.23 -10.24
C LYS A 9 36.74 -14.20 -9.83
N GLU A 10 37.06 -15.41 -9.37
CA GLU A 10 36.07 -16.33 -8.82
C GLU A 10 35.46 -15.81 -7.49
N LYS A 11 36.26 -15.12 -6.66
CA LYS A 11 35.72 -14.47 -5.43
C LYS A 11 34.85 -13.25 -5.73
N GLU A 12 35.20 -12.43 -6.70
CA GLU A 12 34.36 -11.30 -7.14
C GLU A 12 33.06 -11.76 -7.82
N MET A 13 33.12 -12.79 -8.67
CA MET A 13 31.92 -13.42 -9.25
C MET A 13 31.04 -14.08 -8.17
N SER A 14 31.65 -14.73 -7.16
CA SER A 14 30.93 -15.32 -6.02
C SER A 14 30.36 -14.28 -5.06
N GLN A 15 30.97 -13.09 -4.96
CA GLN A 15 30.40 -11.98 -4.17
C GLN A 15 29.34 -11.19 -4.95
N ASN A 16 29.45 -11.07 -6.28
CA ASN A 16 28.41 -10.44 -7.10
C ASN A 16 27.20 -11.35 -7.33
N SER A 17 27.36 -12.65 -7.37
CA SER A 17 26.24 -13.61 -7.40
C SER A 17 25.56 -13.77 -6.04
N LYS A 18 26.16 -13.25 -4.96
CA LYS A 18 25.56 -13.13 -3.60
C LYS A 18 24.88 -11.80 -3.33
N LYS A 19 24.78 -10.91 -4.30
CA LYS A 19 23.64 -9.99 -4.33
C LYS A 19 22.41 -10.86 -4.61
N LYS A 20 21.99 -11.54 -3.54
CA LYS A 20 20.74 -12.28 -3.43
C LYS A 20 19.69 -11.40 -4.08
N ILE A 21 19.08 -11.91 -5.13
CA ILE A 21 17.70 -11.55 -5.44
C ILE A 21 16.96 -11.94 -4.16
N ILE A 22 16.88 -11.01 -3.23
CA ILE A 22 15.94 -11.08 -2.13
C ILE A 22 14.60 -10.72 -2.77
N ILE A 23 14.12 -11.66 -3.59
CA ILE A 23 12.70 -11.82 -3.79
C ILE A 23 12.25 -12.47 -2.47
N GLY A 24 12.47 -11.74 -1.40
CA GLY A 24 11.94 -12.06 -0.11
C GLY A 24 10.60 -11.38 -0.09
N ALA A 25 9.54 -12.14 0.03
CA ALA A 25 8.27 -11.66 0.51
C ALA A 25 8.46 -11.10 1.92
N SER A 26 9.15 -9.98 2.02
CA SER A 26 9.07 -9.07 3.14
C SER A 26 8.25 -7.92 2.61
N ILE A 27 6.92 -8.10 2.62
CA ILE A 27 6.05 -6.94 2.75
C ILE A 27 6.29 -6.45 4.18
N ALA A 28 7.50 -5.96 4.43
CA ALA A 28 7.75 -5.08 5.56
C ALA A 28 7.11 -3.76 5.14
N ALA A 29 5.80 -3.70 5.33
CA ALA A 29 4.99 -2.56 4.99
C ALA A 29 5.41 -1.38 5.85
N VAL A 30 6.35 -0.59 5.35
CA VAL A 30 6.28 0.83 5.64
C VAL A 30 5.27 1.36 4.63
N VAL A 31 4.01 1.34 5.01
CA VAL A 31 2.97 2.07 4.29
C VAL A 31 3.29 3.54 4.48
N ALA A 32 4.25 4.03 3.70
CA ALA A 32 4.50 5.45 3.55
C ALA A 32 3.45 6.01 2.58
N ILE A 33 2.18 5.79 2.92
CA ILE A 33 1.12 6.59 2.32
C ILE A 33 1.17 7.89 3.11
N THR A 34 1.91 8.85 2.59
CA THR A 34 1.92 10.21 3.12
C THR A 34 0.61 10.88 2.72
N PHE A 35 -0.50 10.36 3.23
CA PHE A 35 -1.72 11.16 3.28
C PHE A 35 -1.51 12.16 4.41
N LEU A 36 -0.97 13.30 4.08
CA LEU A 36 -0.97 14.48 4.94
C LEU A 36 -2.42 14.98 5.04
N ALA A 37 -3.24 14.26 5.81
CA ALA A 37 -4.51 14.77 6.28
C ALA A 37 -4.29 15.75 7.44
N ILE A 38 -3.36 16.68 7.27
CA ILE A 38 -3.29 17.84 8.15
C ILE A 38 -4.22 18.86 7.55
N VAL A 39 -5.40 18.91 8.09
CA VAL A 39 -6.29 19.92 7.71
C VAL A 39 -6.85 20.63 8.89
N ALA A 40 -6.41 21.81 8.93
CA ALA A 40 -6.89 22.85 9.73
C ALA A 40 -8.24 23.37 9.21
N VAL A 41 -9.33 22.85 9.68
CA VAL A 41 -10.63 23.48 9.45
C VAL A 41 -10.79 24.61 10.45
N GLY A 42 -10.68 25.85 9.94
CA GLY A 42 -10.85 27.05 10.73
C GLY A 42 -12.19 27.09 11.44
N MET A 43 -12.20 27.81 12.58
CA MET A 43 -13.30 28.14 13.48
C MET A 43 -14.71 28.05 12.88
N PHE A 44 -15.33 26.85 12.88
CA PHE A 44 -16.74 26.74 12.60
C PHE A 44 -17.49 26.24 13.83
N ARG A 45 -18.59 26.91 14.11
CA ARG A 45 -19.54 26.59 15.20
C ARG A 45 -20.11 25.16 15.07
N ASP A 46 -19.99 24.54 13.89
CA ASP A 46 -20.63 23.28 13.52
C ASP A 46 -19.66 22.39 12.73
N PHE A 47 -18.51 22.03 13.34
CA PHE A 47 -17.61 21.04 12.73
C PHE A 47 -18.27 19.66 12.71
N ASP A 48 -18.38 19.08 11.51
CA ASP A 48 -18.93 17.74 11.26
C ASP A 48 -17.80 16.71 11.17
N ALA A 49 -17.49 16.08 12.32
CA ALA A 49 -16.42 15.09 12.41
C ALA A 49 -16.73 13.82 11.60
N GLN A 50 -17.99 13.42 11.48
CA GLN A 50 -18.40 12.29 10.65
C GLN A 50 -18.10 12.56 9.18
N LYS A 51 -18.54 13.72 8.69
CA LYS A 51 -18.29 14.16 7.31
C LYS A 51 -16.79 14.26 7.03
N TYR A 52 -16.01 14.82 7.97
CA TYR A 52 -14.55 14.93 7.86
C TYR A 52 -13.88 13.58 7.70
N VAL A 53 -14.16 12.60 8.59
CA VAL A 53 -13.57 11.26 8.50
C VAL A 53 -14.00 10.56 7.23
N ARG A 54 -15.27 10.66 6.83
CA ARG A 54 -15.77 10.08 5.58
C ARG A 54 -15.07 10.66 4.36
N ALA A 55 -14.91 11.98 4.28
CA ALA A 55 -14.22 12.64 3.19
C ALA A 55 -12.78 12.14 3.03
N ILE A 56 -12.03 12.06 4.13
CA ILE A 56 -10.66 11.56 4.12
C ILE A 56 -10.59 10.07 3.69
N LEU A 57 -11.49 9.23 4.17
CA LEU A 57 -11.52 7.82 3.78
C LEU A 57 -11.93 7.63 2.31
N ASN A 58 -12.90 8.39 1.81
CA ASN A 58 -13.31 8.35 0.41
C ASN A 58 -12.18 8.81 -0.51
N GLN A 59 -11.47 9.88 -0.16
CA GLN A 59 -10.26 10.30 -0.88
C GLN A 59 -9.21 9.19 -0.86
N THR A 60 -8.95 8.59 0.30
CA THR A 60 -7.92 7.56 0.48
C THR A 60 -8.19 6.31 -0.34
N PHE A 61 -9.43 5.82 -0.34
CA PHE A 61 -9.75 4.53 -0.95
C PHE A 61 -10.36 4.64 -2.34
N GLN A 62 -11.08 5.70 -2.65
CA GLN A 62 -11.83 5.84 -3.90
C GLN A 62 -11.29 6.94 -4.81
N GLY A 63 -10.37 7.80 -4.30
CA GLY A 63 -9.94 9.01 -5.02
C GLY A 63 -11.08 10.03 -5.17
N ASP A 64 -12.16 9.89 -4.39
CA ASP A 64 -13.25 10.85 -4.35
C ASP A 64 -12.88 12.01 -3.44
N VAL A 65 -12.66 13.16 -4.04
CA VAL A 65 -12.21 14.39 -3.37
C VAL A 65 -13.32 15.43 -3.19
N GLU A 66 -14.54 15.18 -3.65
CA GLU A 66 -15.64 16.15 -3.67
C GLU A 66 -15.96 16.69 -2.26
N GLU A 67 -16.15 15.80 -1.29
CA GLU A 67 -16.36 16.22 0.10
C GLU A 67 -15.09 16.83 0.72
N THR A 68 -13.92 16.28 0.38
CA THR A 68 -12.63 16.72 0.93
C THR A 68 -12.34 18.17 0.58
N VAL A 69 -12.49 18.57 -0.69
CA VAL A 69 -12.34 19.96 -1.15
C VAL A 69 -13.13 20.92 -0.26
N THR A 70 -14.37 20.56 0.06
CA THR A 70 -15.26 21.41 0.87
C THR A 70 -14.88 21.42 2.35
N VAL A 71 -14.48 20.24 2.88
CA VAL A 71 -14.24 20.07 4.33
C VAL A 71 -12.91 20.69 4.73
N ILE A 72 -11.92 20.68 3.83
CA ILE A 72 -10.56 21.10 4.15
C ILE A 72 -10.08 22.36 3.42
N ASP A 73 -10.95 22.94 2.58
CA ASP A 73 -10.63 24.14 1.77
C ASP A 73 -9.32 23.96 0.94
N ALA A 74 -9.22 22.82 0.27
CA ALA A 74 -8.07 22.48 -0.58
C ALA A 74 -8.44 22.48 -2.07
N GLU A 75 -7.44 22.63 -2.92
CA GLU A 75 -7.62 22.56 -4.37
C GLU A 75 -7.83 21.11 -4.82
N GLU A 76 -8.84 20.87 -5.65
CA GLU A 76 -9.19 19.53 -6.17
C GLU A 76 -8.00 18.86 -6.87
N GLU A 77 -7.28 19.59 -7.72
CA GLU A 77 -6.13 19.09 -8.47
C GLU A 77 -5.01 18.59 -7.54
N GLU A 78 -4.78 19.29 -6.42
CA GLU A 78 -3.77 18.88 -5.44
C GLU A 78 -4.17 17.59 -4.73
N LEU A 79 -5.44 17.45 -4.34
CA LEU A 79 -5.97 16.26 -3.68
C LEU A 79 -5.93 15.03 -4.59
N LEU A 80 -6.30 15.19 -5.86
CA LEU A 80 -6.20 14.12 -6.86
C LEU A 80 -4.75 13.71 -7.10
N LYS A 81 -3.83 14.67 -7.16
CA LYS A 81 -2.40 14.40 -7.27
C LYS A 81 -1.87 13.62 -6.07
N GLN A 82 -2.25 14.02 -4.86
CA GLN A 82 -1.86 13.29 -3.63
C GLN A 82 -2.37 11.85 -3.64
N TYR A 83 -3.60 11.62 -4.08
CA TYR A 83 -4.15 10.26 -4.24
C TYR A 83 -3.33 9.44 -5.23
N GLU A 84 -3.04 9.99 -6.42
CA GLU A 84 -2.23 9.31 -7.44
C GLU A 84 -0.83 8.97 -6.92
N GLU A 85 -0.15 9.92 -6.29
CA GLU A 85 1.17 9.72 -5.69
C GLU A 85 1.14 8.68 -4.58
N GLY A 86 0.09 8.67 -3.76
CA GLY A 86 -0.12 7.69 -2.71
C GLY A 86 -0.25 6.26 -3.25
N ILE A 87 -1.06 6.05 -4.28
CA ILE A 87 -1.20 4.74 -4.93
C ILE A 87 0.12 4.31 -5.59
N ARG A 88 0.84 5.20 -6.29
CA ARG A 88 2.15 4.91 -6.88
C ARG A 88 3.17 4.49 -5.81
N ALA A 89 3.23 5.22 -4.72
CA ALA A 89 4.10 4.89 -3.59
C ALA A 89 3.71 3.53 -2.96
N PHE A 90 2.42 3.23 -2.84
CA PHE A 90 1.96 1.92 -2.37
C PHE A 90 2.43 0.79 -3.28
N VAL A 91 2.29 0.93 -4.60
CA VAL A 91 2.78 -0.05 -5.58
C VAL A 91 4.28 -0.28 -5.43
N GLU A 92 5.08 0.79 -5.39
CA GLU A 92 6.54 0.71 -5.31
C GLU A 92 7.02 0.05 -4.02
N ASN A 93 6.42 0.39 -2.90
CA ASN A 93 6.92 -0.02 -1.59
C ASN A 93 6.33 -1.35 -1.11
N ASN A 94 5.12 -1.71 -1.54
CA ASN A 94 4.40 -2.85 -0.97
C ASN A 94 4.12 -3.97 -1.98
N VAL A 95 3.97 -3.64 -3.26
CA VAL A 95 3.61 -4.64 -4.27
C VAL A 95 4.83 -5.16 -5.02
N THR A 96 5.70 -4.26 -5.43
CA THR A 96 6.86 -4.61 -6.27
C THR A 96 8.18 -4.64 -5.52
N THR A 97 8.18 -4.21 -4.26
CA THR A 97 9.32 -4.30 -3.30
C THR A 97 10.66 -3.82 -3.88
N GLY A 98 10.65 -2.67 -4.56
CA GLY A 98 11.86 -2.03 -5.09
C GLY A 98 12.46 -2.70 -6.33
N VAL A 99 11.68 -3.55 -7.02
CA VAL A 99 12.08 -4.06 -8.34
C VAL A 99 11.89 -2.94 -9.36
N GLU A 100 12.97 -2.56 -10.06
CA GLU A 100 12.85 -1.61 -11.17
C GLU A 100 11.93 -2.18 -12.26
N MET A 101 11.00 -1.39 -12.73
CA MET A 101 10.06 -1.76 -13.78
C MET A 101 9.85 -0.62 -14.75
N ASP A 102 9.47 -0.99 -15.97
CA ASP A 102 9.06 -0.03 -16.98
C ASP A 102 7.78 0.70 -16.55
N GLU A 103 7.63 1.96 -16.95
CA GLU A 103 6.47 2.79 -16.58
C GLU A 103 5.15 2.19 -17.06
N GLU A 104 5.14 1.47 -18.19
CA GLU A 104 3.94 0.76 -18.68
C GLU A 104 3.50 -0.37 -17.73
N ILE A 105 4.44 -1.12 -17.18
CA ILE A 105 4.15 -2.18 -16.20
C ILE A 105 3.68 -1.55 -14.88
N LYS A 106 4.35 -0.51 -14.43
CA LYS A 106 4.01 0.23 -13.22
C LYS A 106 2.56 0.77 -13.29
N GLU A 107 2.18 1.35 -14.43
CA GLU A 107 0.83 1.88 -14.62
C GLU A 107 -0.24 0.80 -14.53
N LYS A 108 0.01 -0.41 -15.04
CA LYS A 108 -0.89 -1.56 -14.86
C LYS A 108 -1.13 -1.90 -13.39
N TYR A 109 -0.05 -1.89 -12.58
CA TYR A 109 -0.17 -2.10 -11.14
C TYR A 109 -0.94 -0.96 -10.45
N VAL A 110 -0.69 0.29 -10.85
CA VAL A 110 -1.40 1.46 -10.31
C VAL A 110 -2.90 1.34 -10.56
N VAL A 111 -3.30 1.02 -11.79
CA VAL A 111 -4.73 0.82 -12.13
C VAL A 111 -5.34 -0.30 -11.29
N LEU A 112 -4.67 -1.45 -11.21
CA LEU A 112 -5.17 -2.59 -10.40
C LEU A 112 -5.24 -2.24 -8.91
N CYS A 113 -4.26 -1.52 -8.38
CA CYS A 113 -4.29 -1.10 -6.97
C CYS A 113 -5.42 -0.10 -6.70
N LYS A 114 -5.72 0.83 -7.62
CA LYS A 114 -6.90 1.70 -7.50
C LYS A 114 -8.20 0.88 -7.41
N GLU A 115 -8.35 -0.14 -8.24
CA GLU A 115 -9.51 -1.05 -8.20
C GLU A 115 -9.59 -1.79 -6.85
N ILE A 116 -8.45 -2.27 -6.34
CA ILE A 116 -8.37 -2.93 -5.03
C ILE A 116 -8.76 -1.96 -3.92
N PHE A 117 -8.20 -0.74 -3.90
CA PHE A 117 -8.54 0.27 -2.91
C PHE A 117 -10.03 0.62 -2.95
N ALA A 118 -10.59 0.83 -4.14
CA ALA A 118 -12.01 1.13 -4.32
C ALA A 118 -12.95 -0.02 -3.89
N SER A 119 -12.43 -1.26 -3.78
CA SER A 119 -13.20 -2.41 -3.32
C SER A 119 -13.29 -2.54 -1.79
N MET A 120 -12.56 -1.70 -1.04
CA MET A 120 -12.55 -1.76 0.43
C MET A 120 -13.93 -1.44 1.01
N LYS A 121 -14.35 -2.25 1.99
CA LYS A 121 -15.67 -2.15 2.61
C LYS A 121 -15.57 -1.46 3.96
N TYR A 122 -16.12 -0.26 4.05
CA TYR A 122 -16.21 0.51 5.30
C TYR A 122 -17.46 1.38 5.33
N GLU A 123 -17.91 1.73 6.54
CA GLU A 123 -19.02 2.63 6.78
C GLU A 123 -18.70 3.55 7.97
N VAL A 124 -18.72 4.86 7.74
CA VAL A 124 -18.50 5.86 8.80
C VAL A 124 -19.79 6.10 9.55
N LYS A 125 -19.80 5.76 10.82
CA LYS A 125 -20.97 5.89 11.71
C LYS A 125 -21.06 7.29 12.30
N GLU A 126 -22.16 7.58 12.99
CA GLU A 126 -22.40 8.85 13.66
C GLU A 126 -21.29 9.20 14.66
N ALA A 127 -20.81 10.44 14.62
CA ALA A 127 -19.76 10.92 15.50
C ALA A 127 -20.28 11.20 16.91
N GLU A 128 -19.57 10.72 17.92
CA GLU A 128 -19.80 11.06 19.33
C GLU A 128 -18.98 12.29 19.71
N LYS A 129 -19.63 13.35 20.17
CA LYS A 129 -18.95 14.53 20.71
C LYS A 129 -18.54 14.28 22.16
N VAL A 130 -17.23 14.08 22.39
CA VAL A 130 -16.67 13.85 23.72
C VAL A 130 -16.50 15.17 24.49
N SER A 131 -16.04 16.22 23.78
CA SER A 131 -15.85 17.55 24.34
C SER A 131 -15.99 18.64 23.27
N ARG A 132 -15.72 19.89 23.62
CA ARG A 132 -15.68 20.99 22.63
C ARG A 132 -14.54 20.82 21.60
N LYS A 133 -13.50 20.07 21.97
CA LYS A 133 -12.27 19.89 21.20
C LYS A 133 -12.02 18.44 20.80
N GLU A 134 -12.97 17.52 21.00
CA GLU A 134 -12.77 16.10 20.73
C GLU A 134 -14.06 15.42 20.28
N TYR A 135 -13.94 14.65 19.21
CA TYR A 135 -14.95 13.74 18.69
C TYR A 135 -14.37 12.34 18.56
N ARG A 136 -15.23 11.34 18.68
CA ARG A 136 -14.98 9.94 18.34
C ARG A 136 -15.87 9.55 17.18
N VAL A 137 -15.26 9.01 16.13
CA VAL A 137 -15.99 8.62 14.92
C VAL A 137 -15.76 7.12 14.70
N PRO A 138 -16.75 6.28 15.02
CA PRO A 138 -16.65 4.86 14.73
C PRO A 138 -16.72 4.61 13.23
N VAL A 139 -15.82 3.75 12.72
CA VAL A 139 -15.82 3.27 11.34
C VAL A 139 -15.92 1.76 11.39
N GLU A 140 -17.02 1.22 10.87
CA GLU A 140 -17.19 -0.21 10.65
C GLU A 140 -16.48 -0.60 9.35
N TYR A 141 -15.73 -1.68 9.35
CA TYR A 141 -14.98 -2.16 8.19
C TYR A 141 -14.91 -3.67 8.15
N GLN A 142 -14.58 -4.22 6.98
CA GLN A 142 -14.30 -5.64 6.79
C GLN A 142 -12.89 -5.79 6.24
N THR A 143 -12.06 -6.59 6.91
CA THR A 143 -10.70 -6.89 6.44
C THR A 143 -10.77 -7.78 5.20
N THR A 144 -9.97 -7.48 4.17
CA THR A 144 -9.82 -8.32 2.98
C THR A 144 -8.60 -9.22 3.08
N ASP A 145 -8.66 -10.39 2.44
CA ASP A 145 -7.55 -11.35 2.36
C ASP A 145 -6.72 -11.24 1.07
N ILE A 146 -6.95 -10.20 0.26
CA ILE A 146 -6.27 -10.01 -1.04
C ILE A 146 -4.75 -10.09 -0.88
N PHE A 147 -4.19 -9.32 0.06
CA PHE A 147 -2.74 -9.24 0.22
C PHE A 147 -2.15 -10.48 0.90
N THR A 148 -2.87 -11.15 1.78
CA THR A 148 -2.47 -12.44 2.38
C THR A 148 -2.40 -13.53 1.30
N LYS A 149 -3.43 -13.64 0.44
CA LYS A 149 -3.42 -14.53 -0.73
C LYS A 149 -2.28 -14.20 -1.70
N PHE A 150 -2.10 -12.92 -2.01
CA PHE A 150 -1.06 -12.44 -2.90
C PHE A 150 0.33 -12.79 -2.39
N THR A 151 0.64 -12.49 -1.11
CA THR A 151 1.95 -12.77 -0.50
C THR A 151 2.26 -14.26 -0.51
N SER A 152 1.28 -15.10 -0.18
CA SER A 152 1.43 -16.56 -0.23
C SER A 152 1.73 -17.04 -1.65
N ALA A 153 1.04 -16.49 -2.65
CA ALA A 153 1.27 -16.81 -4.05
C ALA A 153 2.63 -16.32 -4.55
N LEU A 154 3.09 -15.13 -4.13
CA LEU A 154 4.43 -14.62 -4.44
C LEU A 154 5.54 -15.50 -3.89
N ALA A 155 5.39 -16.03 -2.68
CA ALA A 155 6.37 -16.95 -2.10
C ALA A 155 6.52 -18.22 -2.96
N ALA A 156 5.41 -18.79 -3.42
CA ALA A 156 5.40 -19.94 -4.31
C ALA A 156 6.04 -19.64 -5.68
N GLU A 157 5.72 -18.47 -6.26
CA GLU A 157 6.28 -18.00 -7.52
C GLU A 157 7.78 -17.77 -7.43
N SER A 158 8.26 -17.14 -6.37
CA SER A 158 9.68 -16.95 -6.11
C SER A 158 10.44 -18.28 -6.03
N ALA A 159 9.84 -19.27 -5.38
CA ALA A 159 10.41 -20.63 -5.31
C ALA A 159 10.47 -21.29 -6.70
N ARG A 160 9.41 -21.14 -7.51
CA ARG A 160 9.34 -21.64 -8.88
C ARG A 160 10.42 -21.04 -9.78
N LEU A 161 10.61 -19.72 -9.74
CA LEU A 161 11.62 -19.03 -10.54
C LEU A 161 13.04 -19.42 -10.14
N LYS A 162 13.29 -19.59 -8.83
CA LYS A 162 14.58 -20.10 -8.33
C LYS A 162 14.87 -21.51 -8.84
N ASP A 163 13.87 -22.41 -8.80
CA ASP A 163 14.00 -23.77 -9.31
C ASP A 163 14.27 -23.78 -10.82
N LYS A 164 13.56 -22.96 -11.58
CA LYS A 164 13.75 -22.75 -13.01
C LYS A 164 15.17 -22.28 -13.34
N ALA A 165 15.69 -21.31 -12.56
CA ALA A 165 17.07 -20.84 -12.71
C ALA A 165 18.10 -21.93 -12.38
N ASN A 166 17.87 -22.72 -11.32
CA ASN A 166 18.78 -23.83 -10.93
C ASN A 166 18.81 -24.96 -11.99
N LYS A 167 17.71 -25.15 -12.72
CA LYS A 167 17.63 -26.11 -13.84
C LYS A 167 18.27 -25.60 -15.15
N GLY A 168 18.71 -24.32 -15.15
CA GLY A 168 19.32 -23.72 -16.35
C GLY A 168 18.31 -23.43 -17.45
N GLU A 169 17.02 -23.20 -17.11
CA GLU A 169 15.98 -22.90 -18.07
C GLU A 169 16.06 -21.46 -18.63
N TYR A 170 16.76 -20.57 -17.92
CA TYR A 170 17.11 -19.25 -18.44
C TYR A 170 18.45 -19.33 -19.21
N GLN A 171 18.50 -18.69 -20.38
CA GLN A 171 19.66 -18.74 -21.27
C GLN A 171 20.08 -17.34 -21.69
N GLY A 172 21.42 -17.16 -21.95
CA GLY A 172 21.96 -15.89 -22.43
C GLY A 172 22.60 -15.05 -21.33
N GLU A 173 22.94 -13.81 -21.70
CA GLU A 173 23.72 -12.93 -20.81
C GLU A 173 22.88 -12.24 -19.73
N ASP A 174 21.55 -12.07 -19.91
CA ASP A 174 20.67 -11.31 -19.04
C ASP A 174 19.66 -12.18 -18.27
N ILE A 175 20.14 -13.28 -17.66
CA ILE A 175 19.28 -14.18 -16.86
C ILE A 175 18.51 -13.43 -15.77
N ASN A 176 19.15 -12.47 -15.11
CA ASN A 176 18.51 -11.68 -14.05
C ASN A 176 17.34 -10.85 -14.60
N LEU A 177 17.51 -10.22 -15.75
CA LEU A 177 16.45 -9.44 -16.40
C LEU A 177 15.28 -10.33 -16.85
N GLN A 178 15.57 -11.50 -17.39
CA GLN A 178 14.54 -12.48 -17.77
C GLN A 178 13.72 -12.92 -16.55
N MET A 179 14.40 -13.25 -15.44
CA MET A 179 13.75 -13.62 -14.19
C MET A 179 12.90 -12.47 -13.62
N GLN A 180 13.44 -11.26 -13.66
CA GLN A 180 12.74 -10.06 -13.17
C GLN A 180 11.47 -9.79 -13.98
N ASN A 181 11.55 -9.83 -15.31
CA ASN A 181 10.40 -9.60 -16.18
C ASN A 181 9.33 -10.70 -16.00
N GLU A 182 9.76 -11.97 -15.89
CA GLU A 182 8.84 -13.07 -15.61
C GLU A 182 8.18 -12.90 -14.24
N PHE A 183 8.96 -12.52 -13.22
CA PHE A 183 8.43 -12.24 -11.89
C PHE A 183 7.38 -11.13 -11.90
N LEU A 184 7.68 -9.99 -12.52
CA LEU A 184 6.76 -8.85 -12.57
C LEU A 184 5.46 -9.22 -13.29
N THR A 185 5.57 -9.90 -14.44
CA THR A 185 4.40 -10.34 -15.21
C THR A 185 3.52 -11.29 -14.41
N ASN A 186 4.13 -12.29 -13.78
CA ASN A 186 3.38 -13.28 -13.02
C ASN A 186 2.83 -12.71 -11.72
N SER A 187 3.56 -11.82 -11.05
CA SER A 187 3.10 -11.15 -9.83
C SER A 187 1.86 -10.29 -10.10
N TYR A 188 1.79 -9.61 -11.25
CA TYR A 188 0.60 -8.88 -11.66
C TYR A 188 -0.61 -9.79 -11.78
N GLU A 189 -0.48 -10.93 -12.47
CA GLU A 189 -1.58 -11.89 -12.62
C GLU A 189 -1.99 -12.52 -11.27
N LEU A 190 -1.03 -12.76 -10.37
CA LEU A 190 -1.30 -13.26 -9.03
C LEU A 190 -2.07 -12.23 -8.18
N LEU A 191 -1.69 -10.96 -8.24
CA LEU A 191 -2.42 -9.90 -7.54
C LEU A 191 -3.83 -9.73 -8.09
N LYS A 192 -3.97 -9.72 -9.42
CA LYS A 192 -5.26 -9.63 -10.11
C LYS A 192 -6.17 -10.82 -9.75
N LYS A 193 -5.61 -12.02 -9.68
CA LYS A 193 -6.34 -13.21 -9.25
C LYS A 193 -6.78 -13.08 -7.79
N ALA A 194 -5.88 -12.69 -6.89
CA ALA A 194 -6.20 -12.50 -5.48
C ALA A 194 -7.32 -11.47 -5.29
N ALA A 195 -7.29 -10.37 -6.04
CA ALA A 195 -8.36 -9.36 -6.03
C ALA A 195 -9.70 -9.91 -6.53
N GLY A 196 -9.68 -10.73 -7.60
CA GLY A 196 -10.89 -11.36 -8.16
C GLY A 196 -11.49 -12.45 -7.26
N GLU A 197 -10.70 -13.02 -6.36
CA GLU A 197 -11.10 -14.07 -5.41
C GLU A 197 -11.16 -13.56 -3.96
N ALA A 198 -11.28 -12.23 -3.78
CA ALA A 198 -11.25 -11.59 -2.46
C ALA A 198 -12.38 -12.06 -1.55
N GLU A 199 -12.03 -12.41 -0.33
CA GLU A 199 -12.96 -12.65 0.76
C GLU A 199 -12.82 -11.56 1.82
N TYR A 200 -13.88 -11.33 2.57
CA TYR A 200 -13.94 -10.29 3.59
C TYR A 200 -14.32 -10.89 4.93
N SER A 201 -13.72 -10.38 6.00
CA SER A 201 -14.05 -10.79 7.38
C SER A 201 -15.46 -10.38 7.78
N GLU A 202 -15.89 -10.86 8.95
CA GLU A 202 -17.00 -10.23 9.66
C GLU A 202 -16.68 -8.75 9.95
N PRO A 203 -17.70 -7.88 10.04
CA PRO A 203 -17.48 -6.46 10.33
C PRO A 203 -16.81 -6.23 11.69
N GLU A 204 -15.81 -5.35 11.68
CA GLU A 204 -15.12 -4.84 12.85
C GLU A 204 -15.28 -3.33 12.95
N THR A 205 -14.97 -2.75 14.11
CA THR A 205 -15.05 -1.30 14.31
C THR A 205 -13.73 -0.73 14.80
N MET A 206 -13.24 0.30 14.12
CA MET A 206 -12.18 1.17 14.60
C MET A 206 -12.73 2.56 14.92
N VAL A 207 -12.28 3.18 16.01
CA VAL A 207 -12.73 4.51 16.41
C VAL A 207 -11.65 5.53 16.10
N PHE A 208 -11.96 6.48 15.22
CA PHE A 208 -11.11 7.60 14.92
C PHE A 208 -11.30 8.71 15.96
N ALA A 209 -10.22 9.18 16.56
CA ALA A 209 -10.19 10.33 17.41
C ALA A 209 -9.89 11.58 16.57
N VAL A 210 -10.81 12.55 16.60
CA VAL A 210 -10.63 13.83 15.92
C VAL A 210 -10.53 14.91 16.98
N LYS A 211 -9.38 15.58 17.05
CA LYS A 211 -9.08 16.57 18.11
C LYS A 211 -8.72 17.92 17.53
N ALA A 212 -9.15 18.97 18.23
CA ALA A 212 -8.74 20.34 17.93
C ALA A 212 -7.41 20.67 18.61
N ASP A 213 -6.54 21.32 17.88
CA ASP A 213 -5.29 21.90 18.41
C ASP A 213 -5.53 23.19 19.24
N GLU A 214 -4.45 23.90 19.54
CA GLU A 214 -4.50 25.18 20.27
C GLU A 214 -5.20 26.29 19.48
N ASN A 215 -5.24 26.18 18.15
CA ASN A 215 -5.88 27.16 17.24
C ASN A 215 -7.31 26.76 16.88
N ASP A 216 -7.89 25.77 17.56
CA ASP A 216 -9.20 25.18 17.26
C ASP A 216 -9.31 24.52 15.88
N LEU A 217 -8.19 24.02 15.37
CA LEU A 217 -8.09 23.28 14.10
C LEU A 217 -8.23 21.78 14.36
N PHE A 218 -9.28 21.17 13.80
CA PHE A 218 -9.56 19.75 13.98
C PHE A 218 -8.73 18.87 13.03
N ALA A 219 -8.13 17.81 13.58
CA ALA A 219 -7.43 16.78 12.82
C ALA A 219 -7.64 15.40 13.46
N MET A 220 -7.53 14.34 12.65
CA MET A 220 -7.38 12.98 13.19
C MET A 220 -6.02 12.85 13.88
N GLU A 221 -5.93 11.96 14.87
CA GLU A 221 -4.64 11.64 15.49
C GLU A 221 -3.69 11.00 14.47
N ASP A 222 -2.41 11.32 14.60
CA ASP A 222 -1.35 10.81 13.74
C ASP A 222 -1.36 9.27 13.71
N GLY A 223 -1.18 8.73 12.50
CA GLY A 223 -1.07 7.29 12.30
C GLY A 223 -2.40 6.53 12.22
N GLN A 224 -3.54 7.09 12.61
CA GLN A 224 -4.82 6.37 12.57
C GLN A 224 -5.24 5.94 11.16
N ILE A 225 -4.97 6.75 10.14
CA ILE A 225 -5.25 6.38 8.74
C ILE A 225 -4.38 5.20 8.33
N ILE A 226 -3.10 5.23 8.68
CA ILE A 226 -2.16 4.14 8.36
C ILE A 226 -2.61 2.85 9.06
N GLU A 227 -2.95 2.94 10.35
CA GLU A 227 -3.47 1.80 11.11
C GLU A 227 -4.74 1.23 10.46
N PHE A 228 -5.66 2.10 10.03
CA PHE A 228 -6.87 1.66 9.37
C PHE A 228 -6.61 0.97 8.03
N ILE A 229 -5.72 1.53 7.21
CA ILE A 229 -5.29 0.90 5.95
C ILE A 229 -4.69 -0.49 6.21
N MET A 230 -3.80 -0.61 7.19
CA MET A 230 -3.19 -1.88 7.58
C MET A 230 -4.25 -2.92 7.99
N LYS A 231 -5.26 -2.50 8.77
CA LYS A 231 -6.36 -3.37 9.21
C LYS A 231 -7.26 -3.80 8.06
N ILE A 232 -7.81 -2.86 7.31
CA ILE A 232 -8.77 -3.16 6.26
C ILE A 232 -8.17 -4.01 5.12
N MET A 233 -6.87 -3.84 4.88
CA MET A 233 -6.12 -4.62 3.87
C MET A 233 -5.53 -5.93 4.41
N GLY A 234 -5.70 -6.26 5.69
CA GLY A 234 -5.13 -7.47 6.30
C GLY A 234 -3.60 -7.50 6.34
N LEU A 235 -2.94 -6.33 6.34
CA LEU A 235 -1.49 -6.26 6.26
C LEU A 235 -0.78 -6.57 7.58
N TYR A 236 -1.48 -6.55 8.72
CA TYR A 236 -0.94 -6.99 10.02
C TYR A 236 -0.66 -8.48 10.06
N GLU A 237 -1.48 -9.29 9.37
CA GLU A 237 -1.33 -10.74 9.34
C GLU A 237 -0.09 -11.22 8.57
N ILE A 238 0.53 -10.32 7.80
CA ILE A 238 1.68 -10.63 6.95
C ILE A 238 3.01 -10.41 7.69
N GLN A 239 2.98 -9.76 8.86
CA GLN A 239 4.19 -9.41 9.62
C GLN A 239 4.65 -10.50 10.60
N ASP A 240 3.85 -11.52 10.87
CA ASP A 240 4.16 -12.69 11.71
C ASP A 240 4.66 -13.87 10.85
#